data_cfe24328a6b7eab80b3ccd66e9aa1afc
#
_entry.id   cfe24328a6b7eab80b3ccd66e9aa1afc
#
_cell.length_a   1.000
_cell.length_b   1.000
_cell.length_c   1.000
_cell.angle_alpha   90.00
_cell.angle_beta   90.00
_cell.angle_gamma   90.00
#
_symmetry.space_group_name_H-M   'P 1'
#
loop_
_entity.id
_entity.type
_entity.pdbx_description
1 polymer ?
#
loop_
_entity_poly.entity_id
_entity_poly.type
_entity_poly.pdbx_seq_one_letter_code
_entity_poly.pdbx_strand_id
1 'polypeptide(L)'
;MAMGSELSLLGGYTFEVRYSDGSMVRARVGADVAADAYVYLSRLFSGVEPDIAVIVADKADWHNRQPYGLPFFNDDDGQIRPGIVVMPAGSGDFWIEMGRDLREASPHDYPRLLATYPDGAGGLNLQPFFDLITIHELGHAFEVLGGLRLPTYWLGEIFGNLCLHAFVASRQPQSLDTLEVLSIVGAKSTRLDAQIRSEGYSTLEEFEAHYTGGNDPMGPLNYVWYQYHFQRLAAAMFEADGDDGLVRFWNYFHAPDCIGSGEVTAASLAPLLRTEVSGTLGRAILNWR
;
A
#
# COMPACT_ATOMS: atom_id res chain seq x y z
N MET A 1 -3.94 24.11 4.55
CA MET A 1 -3.73 24.11 6.03
C MET A 1 -2.29 24.51 6.30
N ALA A 2 -2.05 25.48 7.18
CA ALA A 2 -0.68 25.81 7.59
C ALA A 2 -0.12 24.66 8.41
N MET A 3 0.96 24.03 7.97
CA MET A 3 1.72 23.07 8.77
C MET A 3 2.29 23.81 9.97
N GLY A 4 2.04 23.31 11.19
CA GLY A 4 2.22 24.06 12.44
C GLY A 4 3.66 24.24 12.92
N SER A 5 4.63 23.49 12.45
CA SER A 5 6.07 23.69 12.69
C SER A 5 6.79 23.63 11.35
N GLU A 6 7.87 24.41 11.19
CA GLU A 6 8.73 24.26 10.02
C GLU A 6 9.47 22.92 10.11
N LEU A 7 9.00 21.93 9.33
CA LEU A 7 9.71 20.65 9.20
C LEU A 7 11.13 20.87 8.67
N SER A 8 12.10 20.21 9.27
CA SER A 8 13.49 20.29 8.86
C SER A 8 13.72 19.62 7.51
N LEU A 9 14.59 20.19 6.66
CA LEU A 9 14.93 19.65 5.35
C LEU A 9 16.10 18.67 5.47
N LEU A 10 15.98 17.49 4.84
CA LEU A 10 17.04 16.50 4.69
C LEU A 10 17.54 16.50 3.25
N GLY A 11 18.76 16.94 3.02
CA GLY A 11 19.37 16.98 1.68
C GLY A 11 19.96 15.63 1.23
N GLY A 12 20.26 15.54 -0.08
CA GLY A 12 20.96 14.39 -0.67
C GLY A 12 20.07 13.43 -1.48
N TYR A 13 18.81 13.77 -1.69
CA TYR A 13 17.85 12.99 -2.47
C TYR A 13 17.42 13.73 -3.75
N THR A 14 16.86 13.02 -4.71
CA THR A 14 16.34 13.59 -5.97
C THR A 14 14.97 14.26 -5.78
N PHE A 15 14.32 14.00 -4.68
CA PHE A 15 13.06 14.62 -4.25
C PHE A 15 13.23 15.28 -2.89
N GLU A 16 12.31 16.16 -2.53
CA GLU A 16 12.32 16.82 -1.24
C GLU A 16 12.02 15.84 -0.10
N VAL A 17 12.81 15.89 0.98
CA VAL A 17 12.60 15.12 2.20
C VAL A 17 12.50 16.07 3.38
N ARG A 18 11.39 16.03 4.11
CA ARG A 18 11.17 16.80 5.34
C ARG A 18 10.90 15.89 6.53
N TYR A 19 11.23 16.37 7.73
CA TYR A 19 11.04 15.58 8.94
C TYR A 19 10.76 16.46 10.16
N SER A 20 10.01 15.88 11.13
CA SER A 20 9.78 16.47 12.44
C SER A 20 11.06 16.54 13.25
N ASP A 21 11.16 17.54 14.13
CA ASP A 21 12.33 17.72 14.99
C ASP A 21 12.67 16.43 15.76
N GLY A 22 13.97 16.13 15.88
CA GLY A 22 14.46 14.90 16.50
C GLY A 22 14.35 13.63 15.63
N SER A 23 13.68 13.66 14.46
CA SER A 23 13.41 12.47 13.64
C SER A 23 14.41 12.24 12.49
N MET A 24 15.56 12.94 12.47
CA MET A 24 16.52 12.91 11.36
C MET A 24 16.99 11.48 11.00
N VAL A 25 17.34 10.67 12.00
CA VAL A 25 17.84 9.30 11.77
C VAL A 25 16.77 8.45 11.09
N ARG A 26 15.54 8.56 11.57
CA ARG A 26 14.39 7.86 11.01
C ARG A 26 14.08 8.33 9.59
N ALA A 27 14.13 9.66 9.37
CA ALA A 27 13.94 10.26 8.05
C ALA A 27 14.97 9.76 7.03
N ARG A 28 16.23 9.62 7.43
CA ARG A 28 17.26 9.07 6.55
C ARG A 28 16.96 7.64 6.13
N VAL A 29 16.61 6.77 7.09
CA VAL A 29 16.28 5.37 6.80
C VAL A 29 15.08 5.26 5.85
N GLY A 30 14.00 6.00 6.10
CA GLY A 30 12.82 5.99 5.24
C GLY A 30 13.08 6.57 3.85
N ALA A 31 13.82 7.68 3.78
CA ALA A 31 14.16 8.31 2.52
C ALA A 31 15.11 7.46 1.65
N ASP A 32 16.05 6.72 2.26
CA ASP A 32 16.94 5.80 1.53
C ASP A 32 16.12 4.69 0.86
N VAL A 33 15.16 4.10 1.58
CA VAL A 33 14.26 3.08 1.02
C VAL A 33 13.36 3.66 -0.08
N ALA A 34 12.77 4.84 0.16
CA ALA A 34 11.94 5.52 -0.83
C ALA A 34 12.73 5.88 -2.10
N ALA A 35 13.99 6.34 -1.97
CA ALA A 35 14.84 6.67 -3.10
C ALA A 35 15.19 5.44 -3.94
N ASP A 36 15.53 4.32 -3.30
CA ASP A 36 15.80 3.07 -4.01
C ASP A 36 14.55 2.55 -4.75
N ALA A 37 13.38 2.64 -4.11
CA ALA A 37 12.11 2.24 -4.72
C ALA A 37 11.72 3.19 -5.87
N TYR A 38 11.91 4.49 -5.71
CA TYR A 38 11.66 5.47 -6.75
C TYR A 38 12.47 5.18 -8.02
N VAL A 39 13.78 4.96 -7.88
CA VAL A 39 14.66 4.62 -9.01
C VAL A 39 14.26 3.29 -9.66
N TYR A 40 13.88 2.29 -8.85
CA TYR A 40 13.43 0.99 -9.36
C TYR A 40 12.15 1.11 -10.18
N LEU A 41 11.11 1.79 -9.65
CA LEU A 41 9.83 1.98 -10.31
C LEU A 41 9.95 2.89 -11.54
N SER A 42 10.70 4.00 -11.47
CA SER A 42 10.97 4.87 -12.61
C SER A 42 11.56 4.08 -13.79
N ARG A 43 12.52 3.19 -13.50
CA ARG A 43 13.11 2.35 -14.55
C ARG A 43 12.09 1.38 -15.16
N LEU A 44 11.22 0.76 -14.36
CA LEU A 44 10.18 -0.15 -14.87
C LEU A 44 9.12 0.60 -15.69
N PHE A 45 8.83 1.84 -15.34
CA PHE A 45 7.81 2.67 -15.99
C PHE A 45 8.39 3.62 -17.04
N SER A 46 9.43 3.14 -17.75
CA SER A 46 10.02 3.82 -18.91
C SER A 46 10.56 5.23 -18.63
N GLY A 47 11.08 5.45 -17.42
CA GLY A 47 11.67 6.73 -17.01
C GLY A 47 10.66 7.77 -16.53
N VAL A 48 9.46 7.37 -16.15
CA VAL A 48 8.51 8.28 -15.48
C VAL A 48 9.06 8.66 -14.11
N GLU A 49 9.10 9.96 -13.85
CA GLU A 49 9.65 10.54 -12.63
C GLU A 49 8.62 11.50 -12.00
N PRO A 50 7.70 11.00 -11.16
CA PRO A 50 6.71 11.84 -10.49
C PRO A 50 7.38 12.88 -9.59
N ASP A 51 6.85 14.11 -9.61
CA ASP A 51 7.30 15.16 -8.69
C ASP A 51 6.72 14.90 -7.29
N ILE A 52 7.55 14.43 -6.36
CA ILE A 52 7.15 14.04 -5.01
C ILE A 52 7.97 14.71 -3.93
N ALA A 53 7.40 14.76 -2.73
CA ALA A 53 8.11 14.98 -1.47
C ALA A 53 7.82 13.82 -0.50
N VAL A 54 8.78 13.50 0.35
CA VAL A 54 8.63 12.54 1.46
C VAL A 54 8.65 13.30 2.78
N ILE A 55 7.64 13.10 3.60
CA ILE A 55 7.53 13.68 4.94
C ILE A 55 7.60 12.58 5.99
N VAL A 56 8.53 12.72 6.94
CA VAL A 56 8.64 11.85 8.11
C VAL A 56 8.13 12.62 9.32
N ALA A 57 6.87 12.40 9.67
CA ALA A 57 6.18 13.16 10.70
C ALA A 57 6.07 12.41 12.02
N ASP A 58 6.31 13.11 13.14
CA ASP A 58 5.92 12.62 14.45
C ASP A 58 4.42 12.85 14.71
N LYS A 59 3.92 12.44 15.89
CA LYS A 59 2.50 12.55 16.23
C LYS A 59 2.01 14.01 16.31
N ALA A 60 2.87 14.96 16.61
CA ALA A 60 2.50 16.38 16.73
C ALA A 60 2.34 17.03 15.34
N ASP A 61 3.17 16.61 14.39
CA ASP A 61 3.16 17.10 13.00
C ASP A 61 2.30 16.23 12.06
N TRP A 62 1.64 15.19 12.59
CA TRP A 62 0.75 14.30 11.82
C TRP A 62 -0.63 14.93 11.61
N HIS A 63 -0.78 15.68 10.54
CA HIS A 63 -1.99 16.48 10.27
C HIS A 63 -2.97 15.78 9.31
N ASN A 64 -3.24 14.50 9.51
CA ASN A 64 -4.19 13.77 8.69
C ASN A 64 -5.35 13.17 9.50
N ARG A 65 -6.42 12.80 8.81
CA ARG A 65 -7.53 12.00 9.34
C ARG A 65 -7.14 10.54 9.56
N GLN A 66 -6.08 10.07 8.89
CA GLN A 66 -5.54 8.73 9.10
C GLN A 66 -4.95 8.57 10.50
N PRO A 67 -5.08 7.38 11.11
CA PRO A 67 -4.44 7.09 12.39
C PRO A 67 -2.92 7.31 12.31
N TYR A 68 -2.35 7.90 13.36
CA TYR A 68 -0.89 8.03 13.42
C TYR A 68 -0.21 6.66 13.34
N GLY A 69 0.71 6.54 12.41
CA GLY A 69 1.45 5.30 12.18
C GLY A 69 1.14 4.60 10.85
N LEU A 70 0.05 4.95 10.18
CA LEU A 70 -0.27 4.44 8.86
C LEU A 70 0.27 5.41 7.78
N PRO A 71 1.26 5.01 6.97
CA PRO A 71 1.71 5.83 5.84
C PRO A 71 0.56 6.16 4.89
N PHE A 72 0.68 7.25 4.18
CA PHE A 72 -0.31 7.63 3.16
C PHE A 72 0.30 8.52 2.08
N PHE A 73 -0.29 8.50 0.90
CA PHE A 73 -0.05 9.44 -0.18
C PHE A 73 -1.14 10.52 -0.16
N ASN A 74 -0.73 11.78 -0.36
CA ASN A 74 -1.63 12.92 -0.47
C ASN A 74 -1.33 13.68 -1.75
N ASP A 75 -2.31 13.73 -2.65
CA ASP A 75 -2.28 14.52 -3.88
C ASP A 75 -3.02 15.87 -3.74
N ASP A 76 -3.68 16.10 -2.60
CA ASP A 76 -4.45 17.29 -2.23
C ASP A 76 -5.25 17.88 -3.41
N ASP A 77 -6.15 17.07 -3.96
CA ASP A 77 -7.05 17.41 -5.09
C ASP A 77 -6.34 17.71 -6.43
N GLY A 78 -5.14 17.18 -6.63
CA GLY A 78 -4.37 17.37 -7.86
C GLY A 78 -3.80 18.80 -8.05
N GLN A 79 -3.84 19.62 -7.00
CA GLN A 79 -3.37 21.01 -7.05
C GLN A 79 -1.99 21.23 -6.41
N ILE A 80 -1.59 20.35 -5.49
CA ILE A 80 -0.29 20.44 -4.83
C ILE A 80 0.73 19.65 -5.64
N ARG A 81 1.72 20.32 -6.13
CA ARG A 81 2.97 19.73 -6.61
C ARG A 81 4.10 20.22 -5.71
N PRO A 82 4.92 19.33 -5.18
CA PRO A 82 4.96 17.86 -5.38
C PRO A 82 3.83 17.09 -4.67
N GLY A 83 3.52 15.87 -5.15
CA GLY A 83 2.72 14.91 -4.38
C GLY A 83 3.44 14.49 -3.10
N ILE A 84 2.74 14.22 -2.03
CA ILE A 84 3.34 14.03 -0.71
C ILE A 84 3.14 12.58 -0.24
N VAL A 85 4.26 11.87 -0.02
CA VAL A 85 4.27 10.59 0.69
C VAL A 85 4.60 10.85 2.15
N VAL A 86 3.70 10.50 3.06
CA VAL A 86 3.88 10.72 4.50
C VAL A 86 4.11 9.39 5.21
N MET A 87 5.15 9.34 6.03
CA MET A 87 5.45 8.19 6.87
C MET A 87 5.66 8.60 8.34
N PRO A 88 5.36 7.70 9.29
CA PRO A 88 5.50 8.03 10.71
C PRO A 88 6.97 8.02 11.16
N ALA A 89 7.30 8.96 12.03
CA ALA A 89 8.61 9.02 12.68
C ALA A 89 8.79 7.92 13.75
N GLY A 90 7.72 7.35 14.25
CA GLY A 90 7.75 6.31 15.28
C GLY A 90 6.49 5.44 15.27
N SER A 91 6.45 4.46 16.17
CA SER A 91 5.31 3.53 16.31
C SER A 91 4.05 4.28 16.70
N GLY A 92 2.93 3.94 16.05
CA GLY A 92 1.61 4.49 16.34
C GLY A 92 0.75 3.57 17.19
N ASP A 93 -0.24 4.15 17.87
CA ASP A 93 -1.24 3.40 18.65
C ASP A 93 -1.99 2.38 17.77
N PHE A 94 -2.22 2.72 16.50
CA PHE A 94 -2.84 1.86 15.50
C PHE A 94 -2.16 0.49 15.36
N TRP A 95 -0.82 0.44 15.40
CA TRP A 95 -0.10 -0.83 15.28
C TRP A 95 -0.22 -1.71 16.51
N ILE A 96 -0.33 -1.09 17.68
CA ILE A 96 -0.54 -1.79 18.95
C ILE A 96 -1.93 -2.44 18.96
N GLU A 97 -2.95 -1.71 18.51
CA GLU A 97 -4.32 -2.21 18.39
C GLU A 97 -4.40 -3.35 17.38
N MET A 98 -3.85 -3.17 16.18
CA MET A 98 -3.79 -4.23 15.17
C MET A 98 -3.09 -5.49 15.69
N GLY A 99 -1.98 -5.36 16.42
CA GLY A 99 -1.28 -6.50 17.03
C GLY A 99 -2.14 -7.26 18.04
N ARG A 100 -2.97 -6.55 18.80
CA ARG A 100 -3.93 -7.15 19.72
C ARG A 100 -5.02 -7.91 18.99
N ASP A 101 -5.61 -7.30 17.96
CA ASP A 101 -6.68 -7.91 17.16
C ASP A 101 -6.20 -9.17 16.45
N LEU A 102 -5.00 -9.15 15.91
CA LEU A 102 -4.37 -10.32 15.28
C LEU A 102 -4.13 -11.47 16.27
N ARG A 103 -3.75 -11.16 17.52
CA ARG A 103 -3.61 -12.18 18.56
C ARG A 103 -4.92 -12.91 18.83
N GLU A 104 -6.02 -12.17 18.87
CA GLU A 104 -7.36 -12.72 19.11
C GLU A 104 -7.94 -13.43 17.88
N ALA A 105 -7.73 -12.86 16.69
CA ALA A 105 -8.27 -13.38 15.45
C ALA A 105 -7.52 -14.61 14.91
N SER A 106 -6.22 -14.74 15.21
CA SER A 106 -5.37 -15.79 14.64
C SER A 106 -4.39 -16.38 15.68
N PRO A 107 -4.89 -17.00 16.77
CA PRO A 107 -4.06 -17.48 17.87
C PRO A 107 -3.05 -18.56 17.45
N HIS A 108 -3.37 -19.37 16.44
CA HIS A 108 -2.47 -20.42 15.94
C HIS A 108 -1.27 -19.85 15.16
N ASP A 109 -1.47 -18.77 14.42
CA ASP A 109 -0.44 -18.14 13.60
C ASP A 109 0.30 -17.01 14.35
N TYR A 110 -0.20 -16.59 15.53
CA TYR A 110 0.40 -15.53 16.32
C TYR A 110 1.87 -15.75 16.69
N PRO A 111 2.34 -16.99 17.01
CA PRO A 111 3.77 -17.26 17.21
C PRO A 111 4.64 -16.93 16.00
N ARG A 112 4.11 -17.08 14.78
CA ARG A 112 4.82 -16.70 13.55
C ARG A 112 4.93 -15.18 13.43
N LEU A 113 3.88 -14.44 13.79
CA LEU A 113 3.95 -12.98 13.85
C LEU A 113 4.99 -12.50 14.86
N LEU A 114 5.02 -13.10 16.07
CA LEU A 114 6.04 -12.78 17.08
C LEU A 114 7.47 -13.05 16.63
N ALA A 115 7.67 -14.11 15.87
CA ALA A 115 9.00 -14.46 15.33
C ALA A 115 9.46 -13.45 14.25
N THR A 116 8.50 -12.89 13.46
CA THR A 116 8.81 -11.94 12.39
C THR A 116 8.91 -10.51 12.91
N TYR A 117 8.08 -10.12 13.90
CA TYR A 117 7.97 -8.75 14.41
C TYR A 117 8.16 -8.66 15.93
N PRO A 118 9.29 -9.12 16.48
CA PRO A 118 9.49 -9.08 17.93
C PRO A 118 9.71 -7.62 18.41
N ASP A 119 9.04 -7.23 19.50
CA ASP A 119 9.30 -5.96 20.18
C ASP A 119 10.38 -6.04 21.27
N GLY A 120 10.94 -7.24 21.49
CA GLY A 120 11.91 -7.50 22.55
C GLY A 120 11.30 -7.68 23.96
N ALA A 121 10.02 -7.40 24.15
CA ALA A 121 9.28 -7.57 25.42
C ALA A 121 8.20 -8.66 25.33
N GLY A 122 8.12 -9.39 24.23
CA GLY A 122 7.15 -10.47 23.98
C GLY A 122 5.86 -10.02 23.29
N GLY A 123 5.82 -8.79 22.80
CA GLY A 123 4.78 -8.24 21.93
C GLY A 123 5.22 -8.08 20.47
N LEU A 124 4.35 -7.47 19.66
CA LEU A 124 4.61 -7.18 18.26
C LEU A 124 5.12 -5.75 18.05
N ASN A 125 6.18 -5.63 17.26
CA ASN A 125 6.61 -4.37 16.66
C ASN A 125 6.33 -4.41 15.15
N LEU A 126 5.21 -3.88 14.71
CA LEU A 126 4.83 -3.85 13.29
C LEU A 126 5.50 -2.72 12.51
N GLN A 127 6.34 -1.89 13.13
CA GLN A 127 7.01 -0.79 12.43
C GLN A 127 7.77 -1.23 11.18
N PRO A 128 8.55 -2.33 11.17
CA PRO A 128 9.25 -2.76 9.96
C PRO A 128 8.31 -3.06 8.78
N PHE A 129 7.09 -3.54 9.04
CA PHE A 129 6.07 -3.73 8.01
C PHE A 129 5.56 -2.38 7.49
N PHE A 130 5.20 -1.46 8.38
CA PHE A 130 4.70 -0.14 7.98
C PHE A 130 5.75 0.73 7.29
N ASP A 131 7.03 0.49 7.55
CA ASP A 131 8.12 1.12 6.80
C ASP A 131 8.08 0.72 5.32
N LEU A 132 7.80 -0.56 5.04
CA LEU A 132 7.63 -1.05 3.67
C LEU A 132 6.38 -0.49 2.99
N ILE A 133 5.30 -0.21 3.73
CA ILE A 133 4.08 0.40 3.18
C ILE A 133 4.35 1.77 2.54
N THR A 134 5.41 2.48 2.94
CA THR A 134 5.83 3.71 2.25
C THR A 134 6.06 3.49 0.75
N ILE A 135 6.46 2.28 0.33
CA ILE A 135 6.65 1.94 -1.09
C ILE A 135 5.29 1.75 -1.79
N HIS A 136 4.27 1.25 -1.09
CA HIS A 136 2.89 1.21 -1.58
C HIS A 136 2.38 2.63 -1.87
N GLU A 137 2.60 3.56 -0.94
CA GLU A 137 2.21 4.96 -1.10
C GLU A 137 2.99 5.66 -2.23
N LEU A 138 4.25 5.26 -2.43
CA LEU A 138 5.01 5.68 -3.59
C LEU A 138 4.41 5.11 -4.89
N GLY A 139 3.88 3.89 -4.87
CA GLY A 139 3.10 3.33 -5.98
C GLY A 139 1.93 4.23 -6.38
N HIS A 140 1.15 4.73 -5.42
CA HIS A 140 0.08 5.70 -5.68
C HIS A 140 0.60 7.03 -6.25
N ALA A 141 1.79 7.48 -5.84
CA ALA A 141 2.39 8.65 -6.46
C ALA A 141 2.72 8.42 -7.95
N PHE A 142 3.24 7.25 -8.31
CA PHE A 142 3.42 6.88 -9.72
C PHE A 142 2.08 6.74 -10.44
N GLU A 143 1.07 6.14 -9.83
CA GLU A 143 -0.28 6.02 -10.39
C GLU A 143 -0.84 7.39 -10.79
N VAL A 144 -0.97 8.28 -9.81
CA VAL A 144 -1.67 9.56 -9.97
C VAL A 144 -0.84 10.54 -10.80
N LEU A 145 0.41 10.78 -10.40
CA LEU A 145 1.27 11.79 -11.05
C LEU A 145 1.93 11.27 -12.33
N GLY A 146 2.08 9.94 -12.46
CA GLY A 146 2.56 9.29 -13.67
C GLY A 146 1.49 9.12 -14.75
N GLY A 147 0.22 9.43 -14.43
CA GLY A 147 -0.88 9.45 -15.39
C GLY A 147 -1.50 8.10 -15.71
N LEU A 148 -1.46 7.14 -14.78
CA LEU A 148 -2.19 5.88 -14.89
C LEU A 148 -3.70 6.16 -14.87
N ARG A 149 -4.47 5.41 -15.66
CA ARG A 149 -5.92 5.60 -15.77
C ARG A 149 -6.64 4.38 -15.23
N LEU A 150 -6.61 4.22 -13.92
CA LEU A 150 -7.28 3.12 -13.26
C LEU A 150 -8.79 3.41 -13.12
N PRO A 151 -9.65 2.46 -13.55
CA PRO A 151 -11.09 2.67 -13.54
C PRO A 151 -11.75 2.45 -12.18
N THR A 152 -11.02 1.90 -11.22
CA THR A 152 -11.52 1.53 -9.90
C THR A 152 -10.44 1.73 -8.84
N TYR A 153 -10.84 2.08 -7.62
CA TYR A 153 -9.92 2.26 -6.49
C TYR A 153 -9.25 0.95 -6.07
N TRP A 154 -9.95 -0.19 -6.14
CA TRP A 154 -9.32 -1.48 -5.80
C TRP A 154 -8.18 -1.87 -6.76
N LEU A 155 -8.20 -1.41 -8.02
CA LEU A 155 -7.05 -1.58 -8.92
C LEU A 155 -5.87 -0.71 -8.51
N GLY A 156 -6.10 0.50 -7.99
CA GLY A 156 -5.07 1.36 -7.41
C GLY A 156 -4.39 0.69 -6.23
N GLU A 157 -5.19 0.12 -5.33
CA GLU A 157 -4.66 -0.61 -4.17
C GLU A 157 -3.85 -1.87 -4.57
N ILE A 158 -4.33 -2.61 -5.57
CA ILE A 158 -3.57 -3.76 -6.13
C ILE A 158 -2.26 -3.25 -6.76
N PHE A 159 -2.29 -2.14 -7.48
CA PHE A 159 -1.09 -1.56 -8.10
C PHE A 159 -0.07 -1.11 -7.05
N GLY A 160 -0.49 -0.41 -6.00
CA GLY A 160 0.37 -0.04 -4.88
C GLY A 160 1.02 -1.25 -4.21
N ASN A 161 0.22 -2.30 -3.93
CA ASN A 161 0.73 -3.57 -3.39
C ASN A 161 1.68 -4.29 -4.35
N LEU A 162 1.43 -4.23 -5.66
CA LEU A 162 2.31 -4.84 -6.66
C LEU A 162 3.65 -4.09 -6.76
N CYS A 163 3.64 -2.76 -6.73
CA CYS A 163 4.86 -1.95 -6.66
C CYS A 163 5.70 -2.30 -5.42
N LEU A 164 5.04 -2.38 -4.27
CA LEU A 164 5.66 -2.76 -3.00
C LEU A 164 6.26 -4.17 -3.07
N HIS A 165 5.49 -5.17 -3.51
CA HIS A 165 5.96 -6.55 -3.55
C HIS A 165 7.10 -6.72 -4.56
N ALA A 166 6.98 -6.16 -5.76
CA ALA A 166 7.99 -6.23 -6.81
C ALA A 166 9.34 -5.63 -6.35
N PHE A 167 9.29 -4.46 -5.70
CA PHE A 167 10.49 -3.84 -5.14
C PHE A 167 11.12 -4.71 -4.06
N VAL A 168 10.35 -5.17 -3.08
CA VAL A 168 10.89 -5.99 -1.98
C VAL A 168 11.49 -7.30 -2.51
N ALA A 169 10.78 -8.01 -3.38
CA ALA A 169 11.25 -9.26 -3.95
C ALA A 169 12.53 -9.09 -4.80
N SER A 170 12.62 -8.01 -5.57
CA SER A 170 13.74 -7.76 -6.48
C SER A 170 14.94 -7.09 -5.84
N ARG A 171 14.73 -6.21 -4.83
CA ARG A 171 15.78 -5.35 -4.26
C ARG A 171 16.08 -5.63 -2.80
N GLN A 172 15.12 -6.13 -2.03
CA GLN A 172 15.24 -6.42 -0.60
C GLN A 172 14.67 -7.80 -0.24
N PRO A 173 15.09 -8.90 -0.90
CA PRO A 173 14.48 -10.23 -0.70
C PRO A 173 14.55 -10.72 0.76
N GLN A 174 15.49 -10.22 1.56
CA GLN A 174 15.57 -10.50 3.00
C GLN A 174 14.39 -9.93 3.79
N SER A 175 13.64 -8.97 3.22
CA SER A 175 12.45 -8.35 3.84
C SER A 175 11.12 -8.99 3.40
N LEU A 176 11.15 -10.06 2.58
CA LEU A 176 9.93 -10.72 2.12
C LEU A 176 9.09 -11.28 3.27
N ASP A 177 9.71 -11.91 4.27
CA ASP A 177 8.96 -12.39 5.43
C ASP A 177 8.31 -11.22 6.19
N THR A 178 9.00 -10.08 6.31
CA THR A 178 8.44 -8.86 6.92
C THR A 178 7.24 -8.34 6.13
N LEU A 179 7.24 -8.45 4.81
CA LEU A 179 6.12 -8.02 3.99
C LEU A 179 4.95 -9.02 4.01
N GLU A 180 5.23 -10.33 3.94
CA GLU A 180 4.21 -11.32 3.63
C GLU A 180 3.52 -11.93 4.86
N VAL A 181 4.23 -12.10 5.98
CA VAL A 181 3.71 -12.86 7.12
C VAL A 181 2.42 -12.25 7.65
N LEU A 182 2.33 -10.93 7.73
CA LEU A 182 1.12 -10.24 8.20
C LEU A 182 -0.09 -10.52 7.28
N SER A 183 0.09 -10.38 5.98
CA SER A 183 -0.98 -10.64 4.99
C SER A 183 -1.36 -12.12 4.92
N ILE A 184 -0.40 -13.04 5.07
CA ILE A 184 -0.68 -14.49 5.12
C ILE A 184 -1.56 -14.82 6.33
N VAL A 185 -1.21 -14.30 7.51
CA VAL A 185 -1.96 -14.57 8.75
C VAL A 185 -3.34 -13.91 8.68
N GLY A 186 -3.41 -12.66 8.27
CA GLY A 186 -4.68 -11.93 8.16
C GLY A 186 -5.65 -12.55 7.15
N ALA A 187 -5.18 -12.87 5.94
CA ALA A 187 -6.02 -13.49 4.91
C ALA A 187 -6.47 -14.92 5.24
N LYS A 188 -5.78 -15.64 6.15
CA LYS A 188 -6.19 -16.97 6.62
C LYS A 188 -7.09 -16.94 7.85
N SER A 189 -7.33 -15.79 8.45
CA SER A 189 -8.13 -15.68 9.67
C SER A 189 -9.61 -15.91 9.36
N THR A 190 -10.09 -17.11 9.64
CA THR A 190 -11.52 -17.48 9.45
C THR A 190 -12.46 -16.65 10.31
N ARG A 191 -12.00 -16.17 11.47
CA ARG A 191 -12.77 -15.28 12.35
C ARG A 191 -12.94 -13.91 11.71
N LEU A 192 -11.85 -13.33 11.20
CA LEU A 192 -11.89 -12.05 10.50
C LEU A 192 -12.74 -12.15 9.24
N ASP A 193 -12.53 -13.18 8.42
CA ASP A 193 -13.33 -13.42 7.21
C ASP A 193 -14.83 -13.54 7.50
N ALA A 194 -15.22 -14.28 8.53
CA ALA A 194 -16.63 -14.41 8.92
C ALA A 194 -17.23 -13.07 9.39
N GLN A 195 -16.48 -12.28 10.15
CA GLN A 195 -16.92 -10.95 10.59
C GLN A 195 -17.12 -10.03 9.39
N ILE A 196 -16.15 -9.87 8.53
CA ILE A 196 -16.20 -8.99 7.35
C ILE A 196 -17.36 -9.35 6.44
N ARG A 197 -17.55 -10.66 6.16
CA ARG A 197 -18.70 -11.12 5.34
C ARG A 197 -20.06 -10.84 5.99
N SER A 198 -20.17 -10.92 7.31
CA SER A 198 -21.39 -10.59 8.02
C SER A 198 -21.73 -9.09 7.99
N GLU A 199 -20.73 -8.24 7.78
CA GLU A 199 -20.87 -6.80 7.65
C GLU A 199 -21.12 -6.33 6.20
N GLY A 200 -21.03 -7.23 5.21
CA GLY A 200 -21.29 -6.92 3.80
C GLY A 200 -20.12 -6.21 3.10
N TYR A 201 -18.87 -6.48 3.51
CA TYR A 201 -17.65 -5.87 2.93
C TYR A 201 -16.71 -6.95 2.42
N SER A 202 -17.14 -7.74 1.44
CA SER A 202 -16.34 -8.86 0.96
C SER A 202 -16.14 -8.90 -0.56
N THR A 203 -16.87 -8.07 -1.33
CA THR A 203 -16.74 -7.98 -2.78
C THR A 203 -15.95 -6.75 -3.21
N LEU A 204 -15.43 -6.75 -4.44
CA LEU A 204 -14.71 -5.59 -5.00
C LEU A 204 -15.66 -4.41 -5.26
N GLU A 205 -16.92 -4.68 -5.57
CA GLU A 205 -17.96 -3.69 -5.72
C GLU A 205 -18.30 -2.99 -4.39
N GLU A 206 -18.34 -3.75 -3.29
CA GLU A 206 -18.50 -3.19 -1.95
C GLU A 206 -17.27 -2.35 -1.54
N PHE A 207 -16.07 -2.82 -1.85
CA PHE A 207 -14.87 -2.00 -1.67
C PHE A 207 -15.00 -0.66 -2.39
N GLU A 208 -15.31 -0.69 -3.68
CA GLU A 208 -15.44 0.52 -4.50
C GLU A 208 -16.48 1.49 -3.95
N ALA A 209 -17.65 0.97 -3.51
CA ALA A 209 -18.74 1.79 -2.99
C ALA A 209 -18.42 2.50 -1.67
N HIS A 210 -17.59 1.89 -0.80
CA HIS A 210 -17.33 2.37 0.56
C HIS A 210 -15.94 3.00 0.74
N TYR A 211 -15.00 2.76 -0.17
CA TYR A 211 -13.63 3.26 -0.05
C TYR A 211 -13.56 4.79 -0.03
N THR A 212 -14.38 5.46 -0.81
CA THR A 212 -14.37 6.92 -0.94
C THR A 212 -14.96 7.67 0.26
N GLY A 213 -15.37 6.97 1.30
CA GLY A 213 -15.87 7.61 2.52
C GLY A 213 -17.22 8.30 2.35
N GLY A 214 -18.12 7.76 1.51
CA GLY A 214 -19.51 8.20 1.37
C GLY A 214 -20.26 8.27 2.72
N ASN A 215 -21.59 8.14 2.71
CA ASN A 215 -22.41 8.19 3.93
C ASN A 215 -22.14 7.01 4.91
N ASP A 216 -21.52 5.95 4.42
CA ASP A 216 -21.14 4.76 5.18
C ASP A 216 -19.69 4.36 4.83
N PRO A 217 -18.69 5.06 5.39
CA PRO A 217 -17.29 4.82 5.08
C PRO A 217 -16.84 3.45 5.60
N MET A 218 -15.96 2.79 4.83
CA MET A 218 -15.34 1.54 5.22
C MET A 218 -14.60 1.65 6.56
N GLY A 219 -14.89 0.73 7.49
CA GLY A 219 -14.18 0.67 8.75
C GLY A 219 -12.71 0.23 8.58
N PRO A 220 -11.81 0.61 9.50
CA PRO A 220 -10.39 0.27 9.40
C PRO A 220 -10.12 -1.23 9.27
N LEU A 221 -10.88 -2.08 9.98
CA LEU A 221 -10.73 -3.53 9.94
C LEU A 221 -11.12 -4.10 8.57
N ASN A 222 -12.20 -3.56 7.97
CA ASN A 222 -12.66 -3.95 6.64
C ASN A 222 -11.63 -3.60 5.58
N TYR A 223 -11.06 -2.38 5.64
CA TYR A 223 -9.99 -1.95 4.76
C TYR A 223 -8.76 -2.86 4.86
N VAL A 224 -8.29 -3.14 6.07
CA VAL A 224 -7.13 -4.00 6.32
C VAL A 224 -7.36 -5.43 5.81
N TRP A 225 -8.59 -5.96 5.89
CA TRP A 225 -8.92 -7.27 5.32
C TRP A 225 -8.70 -7.30 3.81
N TYR A 226 -9.18 -6.29 3.08
CA TYR A 226 -8.92 -6.18 1.64
C TYR A 226 -7.42 -6.06 1.34
N GLN A 227 -6.69 -5.27 2.13
CA GLN A 227 -5.24 -5.10 1.95
C GLN A 227 -4.48 -6.43 2.11
N TYR A 228 -4.87 -7.29 3.04
CA TYR A 228 -4.28 -8.63 3.15
C TYR A 228 -4.49 -9.46 1.87
N HIS A 229 -5.67 -9.40 1.29
CA HIS A 229 -5.98 -10.13 0.06
C HIS A 229 -5.30 -9.50 -1.16
N PHE A 230 -5.26 -8.18 -1.28
CA PHE A 230 -4.54 -7.48 -2.36
C PHE A 230 -3.04 -7.76 -2.31
N GLN A 231 -2.43 -7.76 -1.13
CA GLN A 231 -1.02 -8.11 -0.98
C GLN A 231 -0.74 -9.57 -1.37
N ARG A 232 -1.62 -10.51 -0.99
CA ARG A 232 -1.52 -11.91 -1.43
C ARG A 232 -1.67 -12.06 -2.93
N LEU A 233 -2.53 -11.29 -3.55
CA LEU A 233 -2.71 -11.26 -4.99
C LEU A 233 -1.47 -10.69 -5.70
N ALA A 234 -0.92 -9.59 -5.19
CA ALA A 234 0.32 -9.00 -5.70
C ALA A 234 1.48 -9.99 -5.65
N ALA A 235 1.65 -10.71 -4.52
CA ALA A 235 2.65 -11.75 -4.38
C ALA A 235 2.46 -12.88 -5.41
N ALA A 236 1.25 -13.40 -5.58
CA ALA A 236 0.97 -14.46 -6.55
C ALA A 236 1.16 -14.01 -8.00
N MET A 237 0.84 -12.76 -8.30
CA MET A 237 1.08 -12.17 -9.62
C MET A 237 2.58 -12.03 -9.89
N PHE A 238 3.34 -11.54 -8.92
CA PHE A 238 4.79 -11.40 -9.06
C PHE A 238 5.49 -12.77 -9.16
N GLU A 239 5.07 -13.77 -8.39
CA GLU A 239 5.59 -15.15 -8.50
C GLU A 239 5.38 -15.73 -9.90
N ALA A 240 4.25 -15.43 -10.54
CA ALA A 240 3.93 -15.93 -11.86
C ALA A 240 4.62 -15.16 -13.00
N ASP A 241 4.73 -13.85 -12.88
CA ASP A 241 5.04 -12.95 -13.99
C ASP A 241 6.30 -12.07 -13.76
N GLY A 242 6.82 -12.02 -12.53
CA GLY A 242 7.96 -11.15 -12.17
C GLY A 242 7.67 -9.66 -12.40
N ASP A 243 8.72 -8.90 -12.66
CA ASP A 243 8.65 -7.47 -13.02
C ASP A 243 7.83 -7.25 -14.32
N ASP A 244 7.81 -8.21 -15.22
CA ASP A 244 7.05 -8.11 -16.48
C ASP A 244 5.55 -7.96 -16.25
N GLY A 245 5.00 -8.56 -15.20
CA GLY A 245 3.61 -8.40 -14.80
C GLY A 245 3.28 -6.95 -14.42
N LEU A 246 4.14 -6.31 -13.62
CA LEU A 246 3.99 -4.91 -13.25
C LEU A 246 4.17 -3.98 -14.46
N VAL A 247 5.12 -4.27 -15.35
CA VAL A 247 5.34 -3.49 -16.57
C VAL A 247 4.12 -3.60 -17.53
N ARG A 248 3.53 -4.80 -17.70
CA ARG A 248 2.31 -4.96 -18.50
C ARG A 248 1.13 -4.22 -17.87
N PHE A 249 0.97 -4.28 -16.54
CA PHE A 249 -0.07 -3.52 -15.82
C PHE A 249 0.07 -2.02 -16.13
N TRP A 250 1.27 -1.47 -15.93
CA TRP A 250 1.57 -0.07 -16.23
C TRP A 250 1.23 0.29 -17.69
N ASN A 251 1.78 -0.43 -18.65
CA ASN A 251 1.61 -0.12 -20.07
C ASN A 251 0.16 -0.19 -20.52
N TYR A 252 -0.61 -1.16 -19.99
CA TYR A 252 -2.02 -1.31 -20.33
C TYR A 252 -2.85 -0.11 -19.83
N PHE A 253 -2.72 0.26 -18.57
CA PHE A 253 -3.51 1.35 -17.99
C PHE A 253 -2.96 2.75 -18.28
N HIS A 254 -1.76 2.87 -18.79
CA HIS A 254 -1.21 4.13 -19.29
C HIS A 254 -1.68 4.44 -20.73
N ALA A 255 -2.18 3.45 -21.47
CA ALA A 255 -2.68 3.63 -22.82
C ALA A 255 -3.97 4.49 -22.83
N PRO A 256 -4.16 5.37 -23.85
CA PRO A 256 -5.29 6.33 -23.88
C PRO A 256 -6.67 5.68 -23.87
N ASP A 257 -6.84 4.53 -24.50
CA ASP A 257 -8.13 3.87 -24.75
C ASP A 257 -8.20 2.48 -24.09
N CYS A 258 -7.53 2.31 -22.94
CA CYS A 258 -7.43 1.01 -22.25
C CYS A 258 -8.79 0.48 -21.76
N ILE A 259 -9.77 1.36 -21.54
CA ILE A 259 -11.07 1.00 -21.00
C ILE A 259 -12.16 1.48 -21.96
N GLY A 260 -13.02 0.56 -22.39
CA GLY A 260 -14.18 0.88 -23.21
C GLY A 260 -15.22 1.73 -22.45
N SER A 261 -16.21 2.27 -23.18
CA SER A 261 -17.26 3.16 -22.65
C SER A 261 -18.38 2.44 -21.83
N GLY A 262 -18.17 1.19 -21.45
CA GLY A 262 -19.16 0.41 -20.70
C GLY A 262 -19.06 0.59 -19.18
N GLU A 263 -20.03 0.00 -18.45
CA GLU A 263 -19.96 -0.09 -16.99
C GLU A 263 -18.74 -0.90 -16.56
N VAL A 264 -17.97 -0.36 -15.62
CA VAL A 264 -16.75 -0.99 -15.12
C VAL A 264 -17.06 -1.76 -13.83
N THR A 265 -17.01 -3.08 -13.92
CA THR A 265 -17.18 -4.01 -12.79
C THR A 265 -16.01 -4.99 -12.75
N ALA A 266 -15.84 -5.68 -11.63
CA ALA A 266 -14.83 -6.75 -11.54
C ALA A 266 -15.05 -7.82 -12.62
N ALA A 267 -16.29 -8.19 -12.90
CA ALA A 267 -16.65 -9.17 -13.93
C ALA A 267 -16.29 -8.70 -15.36
N SER A 268 -16.47 -7.40 -15.67
CA SER A 268 -16.11 -6.84 -16.99
C SER A 268 -14.60 -6.67 -17.17
N LEU A 269 -13.86 -6.39 -16.08
CA LEU A 269 -12.41 -6.21 -16.12
C LEU A 269 -11.63 -7.52 -16.11
N ALA A 270 -12.12 -8.57 -15.44
CA ALA A 270 -11.37 -9.81 -15.27
C ALA A 270 -10.88 -10.46 -16.58
N PRO A 271 -11.67 -10.53 -17.68
CA PRO A 271 -11.18 -11.04 -18.96
C PRO A 271 -10.06 -10.18 -19.56
N LEU A 272 -10.17 -8.85 -19.49
CA LEU A 272 -9.16 -7.92 -19.99
C LEU A 272 -7.85 -8.06 -19.19
N LEU A 273 -7.95 -8.04 -17.86
CA LEU A 273 -6.80 -8.23 -16.97
C LEU A 273 -6.10 -9.57 -17.23
N ARG A 274 -6.88 -10.64 -17.51
CA ARG A 274 -6.35 -11.97 -17.80
C ARG A 274 -5.54 -12.00 -19.08
N THR A 275 -5.96 -11.27 -20.10
CA THR A 275 -5.35 -11.30 -21.44
C THR A 275 -4.21 -10.30 -21.55
N GLU A 276 -4.41 -9.08 -21.06
CA GLU A 276 -3.53 -7.94 -21.33
C GLU A 276 -2.48 -7.71 -20.22
N VAL A 277 -2.80 -8.12 -18.99
CA VAL A 277 -1.94 -7.82 -17.83
C VAL A 277 -1.33 -9.10 -17.26
N SER A 278 -2.16 -9.96 -16.65
CA SER A 278 -1.74 -11.19 -15.97
C SER A 278 -2.87 -12.21 -15.91
N GLY A 279 -2.55 -13.44 -16.35
CA GLY A 279 -3.48 -14.55 -16.19
C GLY A 279 -3.83 -14.85 -14.74
N THR A 280 -2.92 -14.59 -13.81
CA THR A 280 -3.12 -14.74 -12.37
C THR A 280 -4.06 -13.67 -11.84
N LEU A 281 -3.83 -12.41 -12.18
CA LEU A 281 -4.68 -11.29 -11.77
C LEU A 281 -6.13 -11.48 -12.26
N GLY A 282 -6.33 -11.72 -13.56
CA GLY A 282 -7.68 -11.86 -14.12
C GLY A 282 -8.45 -13.04 -13.53
N ARG A 283 -7.80 -14.18 -13.24
CA ARG A 283 -8.45 -15.30 -12.54
C ARG A 283 -8.82 -14.97 -11.10
N ALA A 284 -7.95 -14.26 -10.38
CA ALA A 284 -8.22 -13.89 -9.01
C ALA A 284 -9.39 -12.91 -8.90
N ILE A 285 -9.46 -11.92 -9.78
CA ILE A 285 -10.58 -10.97 -9.82
C ILE A 285 -11.91 -11.68 -10.16
N LEU A 286 -11.91 -12.57 -11.15
CA LEU A 286 -13.09 -13.35 -11.50
C LEU A 286 -13.62 -14.24 -10.35
N ASN A 287 -12.71 -14.73 -9.52
CA ASN A 287 -13.02 -15.63 -8.39
C ASN A 287 -13.00 -14.92 -7.03
N TRP A 288 -12.94 -13.60 -7.02
CA TRP A 288 -12.98 -12.83 -5.79
C TRP A 288 -14.31 -13.09 -5.04
N ARG A 289 -14.20 -13.53 -3.78
CA ARG A 289 -15.39 -13.90 -2.98
C ARG A 289 -15.18 -13.52 -1.52
#